data_90128c43c328a239809dc8e95583f86c
#
_entry.id   90128c43c328a239809dc8e95583f86c
#
_cell.length_a   1.000
_cell.length_b   1.000
_cell.length_c   1.000
_cell.angle_alpha   90.00
_cell.angle_beta   90.00
_cell.angle_gamma   90.00
#
_symmetry.space_group_name_H-M   'P 1'
#
loop_
_entity.id
_entity.type
_entity.pdbx_description
1 polymer ?
#
loop_
_entity_poly.entity_id
_entity_poly.type
_entity_poly.pdbx_seq_one_letter_code
_entity_poly.pdbx_strand_id
1 'polypeptide(L)'
;MTHMKNLMLCLLAVSAITFTSCKKNAADKVKAENVEEATERDAKEVVYPTLDFDEKTHDFGTIDEGDIVEHTFTFTNNGDAPLVITNARGTCGCTVPDWTKEPVAPGETGEMLVKFNSRGKRNQQNKSVNITANTESGKERLQIKAFVTPKAGSGNAKSGSPIQVK
;
A
#
# COMPACT_ATOMS: atom_id res chain seq x y z
N MET A 1 79.74 -31.57 -15.05
CA MET A 1 79.33 -30.19 -14.73
C MET A 1 78.46 -29.54 -15.80
N THR A 2 78.24 -30.20 -16.93
CA THR A 2 77.38 -29.61 -18.05
C THR A 2 75.89 -29.89 -17.93
N HIS A 3 75.52 -30.99 -17.26
CA HIS A 3 74.07 -31.32 -17.12
C HIS A 3 73.29 -30.46 -16.12
N MET A 4 73.98 -29.93 -15.12
CA MET A 4 73.33 -29.04 -14.11
C MET A 4 73.03 -27.64 -14.64
N LYS A 5 73.80 -27.15 -15.62
CA LYS A 5 73.55 -25.86 -16.25
C LYS A 5 72.30 -25.85 -17.16
N ASN A 6 72.05 -26.96 -17.87
CA ASN A 6 70.90 -27.08 -18.74
C ASN A 6 69.58 -27.34 -17.97
N LEU A 7 69.65 -27.97 -16.80
CA LEU A 7 68.45 -28.15 -15.94
C LEU A 7 68.02 -26.83 -15.31
N MET A 8 68.98 -25.94 -15.01
CA MET A 8 68.65 -24.63 -14.43
C MET A 8 68.10 -23.64 -15.47
N LEU A 9 68.48 -23.81 -16.74
CA LEU A 9 67.97 -22.98 -17.84
C LEU A 9 66.51 -23.34 -18.21
N CYS A 10 66.12 -24.63 -18.09
CA CYS A 10 64.71 -25.07 -18.31
C CYS A 10 63.79 -24.64 -17.21
N LEU A 11 64.23 -24.48 -15.95
CA LEU A 11 63.42 -24.02 -14.83
C LEU A 11 63.10 -22.53 -14.87
N LEU A 12 63.90 -21.72 -15.57
CA LEU A 12 63.66 -20.28 -15.76
C LEU A 12 62.70 -20.01 -16.93
N ALA A 13 62.50 -20.95 -17.86
CA ALA A 13 61.61 -20.76 -19.01
C ALA A 13 60.13 -21.05 -18.72
N VAL A 14 59.82 -21.71 -17.60
CA VAL A 14 58.42 -22.08 -17.23
C VAL A 14 57.74 -20.98 -16.39
N SER A 15 58.48 -19.99 -15.89
CA SER A 15 57.96 -18.89 -15.03
C SER A 15 57.38 -17.71 -15.79
N ALA A 16 57.27 -17.75 -17.10
CA ALA A 16 56.74 -16.65 -17.92
C ALA A 16 55.37 -16.98 -18.54
N ILE A 17 54.56 -17.86 -17.93
CA ILE A 17 53.16 -17.94 -18.24
C ILE A 17 52.46 -16.81 -17.46
N THR A 18 52.53 -15.65 -18.05
CA THR A 18 51.86 -14.44 -17.63
C THR A 18 50.36 -14.73 -17.53
N PHE A 19 49.80 -14.51 -16.35
CA PHE A 19 48.38 -14.32 -16.13
C PHE A 19 47.88 -13.19 -17.05
N THR A 20 47.46 -13.48 -18.26
CA THR A 20 46.57 -12.63 -19.02
C THR A 20 45.20 -12.73 -18.35
N SER A 21 45.08 -12.05 -17.19
CA SER A 21 43.80 -11.69 -16.64
C SER A 21 43.05 -10.88 -17.68
N CYS A 22 42.07 -11.50 -18.35
CA CYS A 22 41.12 -10.83 -19.16
C CYS A 22 40.32 -9.87 -18.27
N LYS A 23 40.86 -8.66 -18.03
CA LYS A 23 40.07 -7.50 -17.69
C LYS A 23 39.25 -7.10 -18.94
N LYS A 24 38.26 -7.90 -19.30
CA LYS A 24 37.16 -7.40 -20.08
C LYS A 24 36.37 -6.52 -19.13
N ASN A 25 36.61 -5.21 -19.23
CA ASN A 25 35.85 -4.21 -18.52
C ASN A 25 34.36 -4.48 -18.77
N ALA A 26 33.58 -4.58 -17.70
CA ALA A 26 32.13 -4.72 -17.80
C ALA A 26 31.49 -3.58 -18.60
N ALA A 27 32.19 -2.44 -18.72
CA ALA A 27 31.83 -1.30 -19.55
C ALA A 27 31.75 -1.62 -21.06
N ASP A 28 32.61 -2.52 -21.59
CA ASP A 28 32.59 -2.88 -23.01
C ASP A 28 31.40 -3.75 -23.44
N LYS A 29 30.61 -4.26 -22.49
CA LYS A 29 29.42 -5.05 -22.74
C LYS A 29 28.15 -4.23 -22.81
N VAL A 30 28.19 -2.97 -22.42
CA VAL A 30 27.05 -2.06 -22.49
C VAL A 30 27.07 -1.42 -23.88
N LYS A 31 26.22 -1.88 -24.77
CA LYS A 31 26.03 -1.23 -26.06
C LYS A 31 25.53 0.19 -25.83
N ALA A 32 26.09 1.18 -26.53
CA ALA A 32 25.68 2.58 -26.46
C ALA A 32 24.16 2.74 -26.65
N GLU A 33 23.57 1.96 -27.57
CA GLU A 33 22.13 1.88 -27.80
C GLU A 33 21.32 1.57 -26.54
N ASN A 34 21.82 0.65 -25.69
CA ASN A 34 21.11 0.27 -24.47
C ASN A 34 21.19 1.38 -23.40
N VAL A 35 22.21 2.22 -23.45
CA VAL A 35 22.37 3.36 -22.51
C VAL A 35 21.45 4.50 -22.93
N GLU A 36 21.34 4.77 -24.24
CA GLU A 36 20.41 5.77 -24.77
C GLU A 36 18.95 5.37 -24.49
N GLU A 37 18.59 4.11 -24.75
CA GLU A 37 17.24 3.59 -24.48
C GLU A 37 16.90 3.58 -22.96
N ALA A 38 17.88 3.38 -22.08
CA ALA A 38 17.71 3.49 -20.64
C ALA A 38 17.53 4.95 -20.22
N THR A 39 18.32 5.86 -20.78
CA THR A 39 18.22 7.31 -20.46
C THR A 39 16.90 7.91 -20.94
N GLU A 40 16.38 7.45 -22.10
CA GLU A 40 15.08 7.86 -22.60
C GLU A 40 13.91 7.31 -21.77
N ARG A 41 14.05 6.11 -21.18
CA ARG A 41 13.07 5.56 -20.22
C ARG A 41 13.06 6.30 -18.90
N ASP A 42 14.24 6.65 -18.39
CA ASP A 42 14.39 7.39 -17.13
C ASP A 42 14.00 8.88 -17.27
N ALA A 43 14.01 9.42 -18.49
CA ALA A 43 13.58 10.78 -18.81
C ALA A 43 12.05 10.90 -19.02
N LYS A 44 11.30 9.79 -19.10
CA LYS A 44 9.84 9.84 -19.10
C LYS A 44 9.37 10.28 -17.73
N GLU A 45 8.82 11.48 -17.69
CA GLU A 45 8.11 11.99 -16.50
C GLU A 45 7.11 10.93 -16.02
N VAL A 46 7.28 10.48 -14.78
CA VAL A 46 6.39 9.48 -14.19
C VAL A 46 5.08 10.20 -13.88
N VAL A 47 4.06 9.94 -14.68
CA VAL A 47 2.72 10.47 -14.47
C VAL A 47 1.96 9.57 -13.50
N TYR A 48 1.32 10.19 -12.51
CA TYR A 48 0.53 9.49 -11.52
C TYR A 48 -0.96 9.79 -11.67
N PRO A 49 -1.83 8.83 -11.33
CA PRO A 49 -3.24 9.12 -11.10
C PRO A 49 -3.42 9.88 -9.79
N THR A 50 -4.56 10.55 -9.64
CA THR A 50 -4.99 11.11 -8.36
C THR A 50 -6.26 10.40 -7.89
N LEU A 51 -6.45 10.38 -6.57
CA LEU A 51 -7.64 9.81 -5.92
C LEU A 51 -8.32 10.93 -5.12
N ASP A 52 -9.18 11.68 -5.82
CA ASP A 52 -9.87 12.84 -5.25
C ASP A 52 -11.30 12.47 -4.86
N PHE A 53 -11.55 12.36 -3.57
CA PHE A 53 -12.87 12.12 -3.02
C PHE A 53 -13.68 13.43 -2.90
N ASP A 54 -14.96 13.41 -3.27
CA ASP A 54 -15.88 14.53 -3.09
C ASP A 54 -16.01 14.90 -1.61
N GLU A 55 -16.00 13.90 -0.74
CA GLU A 55 -15.90 14.06 0.71
C GLU A 55 -14.99 12.98 1.30
N LYS A 56 -14.24 13.32 2.35
CA LYS A 56 -13.35 12.34 3.05
C LYS A 56 -13.91 11.93 4.41
N THR A 57 -15.04 12.51 4.84
CA THR A 57 -15.66 12.22 6.13
C THR A 57 -17.17 12.20 5.98
N HIS A 58 -17.80 11.12 6.40
CA HIS A 58 -19.25 11.01 6.49
C HIS A 58 -19.72 10.81 7.92
N ASP A 59 -20.78 11.52 8.33
CA ASP A 59 -21.40 11.40 9.65
C ASP A 59 -22.81 10.83 9.53
N PHE A 60 -22.99 9.60 10.02
CA PHE A 60 -24.29 8.93 10.05
C PHE A 60 -25.24 9.50 11.11
N GLY A 61 -24.79 10.46 11.94
CA GLY A 61 -25.58 10.99 13.04
C GLY A 61 -25.79 9.95 14.14
N THR A 62 -27.00 9.95 14.70
CA THR A 62 -27.39 9.01 15.77
C THR A 62 -28.01 7.76 15.16
N ILE A 63 -27.47 6.60 15.52
CA ILE A 63 -27.95 5.26 15.10
C ILE A 63 -28.11 4.37 16.33
N ASP A 64 -28.85 3.26 16.23
CA ASP A 64 -29.03 2.32 17.33
C ASP A 64 -27.96 1.22 17.35
N GLU A 65 -27.68 0.68 18.53
CA GLU A 65 -26.77 -0.47 18.67
C GLU A 65 -27.32 -1.68 17.91
N GLY A 66 -26.57 -2.19 16.96
CA GLY A 66 -26.91 -3.31 16.10
C GLY A 66 -27.28 -2.92 14.67
N ASP A 67 -27.44 -1.62 14.40
CA ASP A 67 -27.69 -1.15 13.05
C ASP A 67 -26.49 -1.36 12.13
N ILE A 68 -26.79 -1.60 10.86
CA ILE A 68 -25.82 -1.60 9.77
C ILE A 68 -26.15 -0.40 8.88
N VAL A 69 -25.23 0.55 8.81
CA VAL A 69 -25.35 1.74 7.98
C VAL A 69 -24.31 1.72 6.88
N GLU A 70 -24.64 2.30 5.74
CA GLU A 70 -23.82 2.28 4.54
C GLU A 70 -23.74 3.69 3.94
N HIS A 71 -22.58 4.01 3.40
CA HIS A 71 -22.36 5.26 2.66
C HIS A 71 -21.42 5.01 1.47
N THR A 72 -21.77 5.61 0.34
CA THR A 72 -20.95 5.54 -0.88
C THR A 72 -20.19 6.85 -1.03
N PHE A 73 -18.87 6.77 -0.94
CA PHE A 73 -17.96 7.85 -1.28
C PHE A 73 -17.68 7.80 -2.78
N THR A 74 -17.90 8.91 -3.47
CA THR A 74 -17.53 9.08 -4.88
C THR A 74 -16.15 9.70 -4.97
N PHE A 75 -15.36 9.26 -5.92
CA PHE A 75 -14.05 9.83 -6.21
C PHE A 75 -13.84 10.02 -7.71
N THR A 76 -12.99 10.96 -8.07
CA THR A 76 -12.60 11.24 -9.46
C THR A 76 -11.09 11.05 -9.61
N ASN A 77 -10.67 10.46 -10.73
CA ASN A 77 -9.28 10.43 -11.13
C ASN A 77 -8.95 11.72 -11.91
N ASN A 78 -8.45 12.75 -11.23
CA ASN A 78 -8.00 14.00 -11.84
C ASN A 78 -6.53 13.98 -12.29
N GLY A 79 -5.88 12.79 -12.28
CA GLY A 79 -4.51 12.61 -12.76
C GLY A 79 -4.47 12.16 -14.23
N ASP A 80 -3.26 11.97 -14.75
CA ASP A 80 -3.01 11.67 -16.16
C ASP A 80 -2.78 10.17 -16.44
N ALA A 81 -2.84 9.32 -15.42
CA ALA A 81 -2.69 7.88 -15.53
C ALA A 81 -3.92 7.13 -14.99
N PRO A 82 -4.20 5.89 -15.42
CA PRO A 82 -5.28 5.08 -14.87
C PRO A 82 -5.10 4.83 -13.35
N LEU A 83 -6.13 5.11 -12.57
CA LEU A 83 -6.15 4.89 -11.12
C LEU A 83 -6.57 3.46 -10.79
N VAL A 84 -5.80 2.79 -9.95
CA VAL A 84 -6.09 1.44 -9.45
C VAL A 84 -6.03 1.44 -7.93
N ILE A 85 -7.14 1.13 -7.27
CA ILE A 85 -7.18 0.89 -5.83
C ILE A 85 -6.85 -0.59 -5.60
N THR A 86 -5.71 -0.86 -4.98
CA THR A 86 -5.22 -2.23 -4.74
C THR A 86 -5.72 -2.81 -3.43
N ASN A 87 -6.05 -1.96 -2.45
CA ASN A 87 -6.54 -2.40 -1.15
C ASN A 87 -7.31 -1.29 -0.44
N ALA A 88 -8.33 -1.68 0.33
CA ALA A 88 -9.00 -0.79 1.28
C ALA A 88 -9.37 -1.59 2.53
N ARG A 89 -9.09 -1.04 3.72
CA ARG A 89 -9.37 -1.72 4.99
C ARG A 89 -9.87 -0.75 6.04
N GLY A 90 -10.96 -1.13 6.70
CA GLY A 90 -11.40 -0.48 7.93
C GLY A 90 -10.41 -0.70 9.08
N THR A 91 -10.32 0.27 10.00
CA THR A 91 -9.48 0.16 11.21
C THR A 91 -10.00 -0.86 12.23
N CYS A 92 -11.21 -1.38 12.03
CA CYS A 92 -11.79 -2.48 12.79
C CYS A 92 -12.58 -3.41 11.85
N GLY A 93 -12.82 -4.65 12.26
CA GLY A 93 -13.68 -5.57 11.51
C GLY A 93 -15.16 -5.17 11.44
N CYS A 94 -15.54 -4.07 12.11
CA CYS A 94 -16.88 -3.50 12.07
C CYS A 94 -17.10 -2.53 10.89
N THR A 95 -16.05 -2.20 10.12
CA THR A 95 -16.10 -1.32 8.96
C THR A 95 -15.54 -2.08 7.76
N VAL A 96 -16.38 -2.32 6.77
CA VAL A 96 -16.05 -3.11 5.59
C VAL A 96 -16.19 -2.22 4.36
N PRO A 97 -15.09 -1.88 3.67
CA PRO A 97 -15.14 -1.17 2.40
C PRO A 97 -15.30 -2.15 1.23
N ASP A 98 -16.00 -1.71 0.21
CA ASP A 98 -16.01 -2.28 -1.14
C ASP A 98 -15.87 -1.14 -2.15
N TRP A 99 -15.22 -1.36 -3.31
CA TRP A 99 -14.86 -0.29 -4.23
C TRP A 99 -14.80 -0.78 -5.67
N THR A 100 -14.81 0.17 -6.62
CA THR A 100 -14.58 -0.07 -8.05
C THR A 100 -13.23 -0.78 -8.25
N LYS A 101 -13.26 -1.99 -8.79
CA LYS A 101 -12.06 -2.84 -8.98
C LYS A 101 -11.35 -2.58 -10.29
N GLU A 102 -12.09 -2.13 -11.28
CA GLU A 102 -11.58 -1.78 -12.59
C GLU A 102 -10.72 -0.52 -12.51
N PRO A 103 -9.70 -0.39 -13.36
CA PRO A 103 -8.95 0.86 -13.46
C PRO A 103 -9.87 2.03 -13.88
N VAL A 104 -9.80 3.13 -13.14
CA VAL A 104 -10.56 4.36 -13.43
C VAL A 104 -9.69 5.26 -14.29
N ALA A 105 -10.14 5.56 -15.51
CA ALA A 105 -9.39 6.37 -16.47
C ALA A 105 -9.30 7.84 -16.03
N PRO A 106 -8.33 8.62 -16.55
CA PRO A 106 -8.28 10.06 -16.33
C PRO A 106 -9.61 10.76 -16.61
N GLY A 107 -10.09 11.55 -15.66
CA GLY A 107 -11.36 12.26 -15.71
C GLY A 107 -12.60 11.42 -15.38
N GLU A 108 -12.47 10.12 -15.18
CA GLU A 108 -13.57 9.25 -14.79
C GLU A 108 -13.76 9.18 -13.26
N THR A 109 -14.97 8.77 -12.85
CA THR A 109 -15.36 8.59 -11.45
C THR A 109 -15.42 7.12 -11.07
N GLY A 110 -15.17 6.86 -9.79
CA GLY A 110 -15.39 5.56 -9.16
C GLY A 110 -16.09 5.70 -7.82
N GLU A 111 -16.45 4.60 -7.22
CA GLU A 111 -17.21 4.55 -5.97
C GLU A 111 -16.50 3.68 -4.94
N MET A 112 -16.65 4.06 -3.66
CA MET A 112 -16.27 3.27 -2.50
C MET A 112 -17.42 3.19 -1.52
N LEU A 113 -18.06 2.03 -1.44
CA LEU A 113 -19.10 1.73 -0.46
C LEU A 113 -18.45 1.36 0.88
N VAL A 114 -18.84 2.04 1.95
CA VAL A 114 -18.38 1.76 3.30
C VAL A 114 -19.55 1.34 4.17
N LYS A 115 -19.51 0.12 4.68
CA LYS A 115 -20.51 -0.43 5.60
C LYS A 115 -19.98 -0.41 7.02
N PHE A 116 -20.79 0.08 7.95
CA PHE A 116 -20.49 0.08 9.38
C PHE A 116 -21.52 -0.69 10.17
N ASN A 117 -21.09 -1.69 10.93
CA ASN A 117 -21.93 -2.48 11.83
C ASN A 117 -21.72 -1.98 13.27
N SER A 118 -22.78 -1.43 13.85
CA SER A 118 -22.77 -0.84 15.19
C SER A 118 -22.95 -1.87 16.33
N ARG A 119 -23.07 -3.17 16.02
CA ARG A 119 -23.26 -4.21 17.06
C ARG A 119 -22.14 -4.17 18.10
N GLY A 120 -22.50 -4.07 19.38
CA GLY A 120 -21.55 -3.97 20.50
C GLY A 120 -20.76 -2.67 20.52
N LYS A 121 -21.22 -1.63 19.80
CA LYS A 121 -20.65 -0.27 19.84
C LYS A 121 -21.59 0.65 20.61
N ARG A 122 -21.02 1.64 21.28
CA ARG A 122 -21.79 2.61 22.08
C ARG A 122 -21.12 3.97 22.02
N ASN A 123 -21.91 5.01 22.18
CA ASN A 123 -21.45 6.40 22.17
C ASN A 123 -20.78 6.81 20.85
N GLN A 124 -19.94 7.83 20.88
CA GLN A 124 -19.24 8.35 19.71
C GLN A 124 -18.34 7.30 19.08
N GLN A 125 -18.56 7.01 17.80
CA GLN A 125 -17.74 6.13 16.99
C GLN A 125 -17.07 6.96 15.90
N ASN A 126 -15.74 6.82 15.79
CA ASN A 126 -14.95 7.35 14.69
C ASN A 126 -14.16 6.16 14.12
N LYS A 127 -14.37 5.86 12.86
CA LYS A 127 -13.70 4.78 12.15
C LYS A 127 -13.03 5.31 10.90
N SER A 128 -11.90 4.73 10.54
CA SER A 128 -11.19 5.09 9.32
C SER A 128 -11.13 3.91 8.37
N VAL A 129 -11.12 4.20 7.08
CA VAL A 129 -10.78 3.29 6.00
C VAL A 129 -9.45 3.74 5.43
N ASN A 130 -8.44 2.88 5.49
CA ASN A 130 -7.14 3.11 4.88
C ASN A 130 -7.15 2.47 3.48
N ILE A 131 -6.80 3.26 2.49
CA ILE A 131 -6.83 2.90 1.08
C ILE A 131 -5.39 2.87 0.56
N THR A 132 -5.08 1.90 -0.29
CA THR A 132 -3.82 1.81 -1.03
C THR A 132 -4.14 1.86 -2.51
N ALA A 133 -3.51 2.78 -3.24
CA ALA A 133 -3.69 2.98 -4.67
C ALA A 133 -2.35 3.30 -5.33
N ASN A 134 -2.30 3.28 -6.66
CA ASN A 134 -1.10 3.61 -7.44
C ASN A 134 -0.85 5.12 -7.61
N THR A 135 -1.39 5.95 -6.72
CA THR A 135 -1.11 7.39 -6.64
C THR A 135 0.31 7.66 -6.17
N GLU A 136 0.83 8.86 -6.34
CA GLU A 136 2.16 9.23 -5.86
C GLU A 136 2.35 8.99 -4.36
N SER A 137 1.35 9.35 -3.53
CA SER A 137 1.36 9.09 -2.09
C SER A 137 1.20 7.61 -1.74
N GLY A 138 0.59 6.83 -2.63
CA GLY A 138 0.26 5.43 -2.44
C GLY A 138 -0.82 5.14 -1.39
N LYS A 139 -1.28 6.16 -0.65
CA LYS A 139 -2.19 5.97 0.49
C LYS A 139 -3.17 7.13 0.63
N GLU A 140 -4.43 6.77 0.90
CA GLU A 140 -5.50 7.70 1.24
C GLU A 140 -6.30 7.19 2.44
N ARG A 141 -7.09 8.09 3.06
CA ARG A 141 -7.89 7.76 4.24
C ARG A 141 -9.25 8.42 4.17
N LEU A 142 -10.30 7.62 4.40
CA LEU A 142 -11.65 8.09 4.67
C LEU A 142 -11.99 7.93 6.15
N GLN A 143 -12.97 8.70 6.63
CA GLN A 143 -13.49 8.62 7.98
C GLN A 143 -15.02 8.52 7.96
N ILE A 144 -15.55 7.72 8.87
CA ILE A 144 -16.96 7.70 9.19
C ILE A 144 -17.15 8.00 10.68
N LYS A 145 -18.24 8.70 11.00
CA LYS A 145 -18.64 9.04 12.35
C LYS A 145 -20.08 8.56 12.60
N ALA A 146 -20.38 8.19 13.81
CA ALA A 146 -21.71 7.90 14.27
C ALA A 146 -21.79 8.05 15.79
N PHE A 147 -22.94 8.42 16.30
CA PHE A 147 -23.26 8.30 17.73
C PHE A 147 -24.20 7.10 17.91
N VAL A 148 -23.74 6.08 18.63
CA VAL A 148 -24.48 4.82 18.80
C VAL A 148 -25.20 4.83 20.14
N THR A 149 -26.54 4.80 20.09
CA THR A 149 -27.40 4.66 21.27
C THR A 149 -27.47 3.20 21.70
N PRO A 150 -27.30 2.90 23.01
CA PRO A 150 -27.42 1.53 23.49
C PRO A 150 -28.84 0.99 23.29
N LYS A 151 -28.96 -0.26 22.83
CA LYS A 151 -30.26 -0.92 22.75
C LYS A 151 -30.82 -1.10 24.16
N ALA A 152 -32.08 -0.68 24.40
CA ALA A 152 -32.75 -0.87 25.67
C ALA A 152 -32.76 -2.38 26.05
N GLY A 153 -32.16 -2.71 27.19
CA GLY A 153 -32.00 -4.10 27.65
C GLY A 153 -30.56 -4.67 27.59
N SER A 154 -29.59 -4.01 26.95
CA SER A 154 -28.19 -4.40 26.93
C SER A 154 -27.39 -3.85 28.15
N GLY A 155 -28.06 -3.26 29.12
CA GLY A 155 -27.48 -2.87 30.38
C GLY A 155 -27.23 -4.11 31.24
N ASN A 156 -25.97 -4.44 31.50
CA ASN A 156 -25.57 -5.36 32.55
C ASN A 156 -26.03 -4.75 33.88
N ALA A 157 -27.22 -5.10 34.34
CA ALA A 157 -27.65 -4.83 35.70
C ALA A 157 -26.75 -5.62 36.64
N LYS A 158 -25.59 -5.03 37.02
CA LYS A 158 -24.95 -5.38 38.29
C LYS A 158 -25.91 -4.96 39.38
N SER A 159 -26.84 -5.86 39.69
CA SER A 159 -27.57 -5.87 40.95
C SER A 159 -26.52 -5.85 42.08
N GLY A 160 -26.29 -4.66 42.63
CA GLY A 160 -25.66 -4.52 43.94
C GLY A 160 -26.65 -5.09 44.95
N SER A 161 -26.41 -6.30 45.41
CA SER A 161 -27.10 -6.79 46.64
C SER A 161 -26.86 -5.82 47.77
N PRO A 162 -27.92 -5.36 48.48
CA PRO A 162 -27.71 -4.56 49.66
C PRO A 162 -27.03 -5.42 50.75
N ILE A 163 -25.91 -4.97 51.23
CA ILE A 163 -25.24 -5.57 52.38
C ILE A 163 -26.15 -5.34 53.61
N GLN A 164 -26.75 -6.41 54.11
CA GLN A 164 -27.44 -6.41 55.40
C GLN A 164 -26.36 -6.44 56.47
N VAL A 165 -26.15 -5.28 57.17
CA VAL A 165 -25.36 -5.22 58.40
C VAL A 165 -26.28 -5.62 59.54
N LYS A 166 -25.86 -6.66 60.27
CA LYS A 166 -26.48 -7.11 61.51
C LYS A 166 -25.66 -6.62 62.70
#